data_6ebc87d9271f47a2d0f7568a743883ca
#
_entry.id   6ebc87d9271f47a2d0f7568a743883ca
#
_cell.length_a   1.000
_cell.length_b   1.000
_cell.length_c   1.000
_cell.angle_alpha   90.00
_cell.angle_beta   90.00
_cell.angle_gamma   90.00
#
_symmetry.space_group_name_H-M   'P 1'
#
loop_
_entity.id
_entity.type
_entity.pdbx_description
1 polymer ?
#
loop_
_entity_poly.entity_id
_entity_poly.type
_entity_poly.pdbx_seq_one_letter_code
_entity_poly.pdbx_strand_id
1 'polypeptide(L)'
;MSIVHVMDHPLIQHKLSLMRDQETGPKEFRELLNEISMLMAYEVTRDLPLKTIEIETPICRAQTQVIAGKKLAIVPILRAGLGMVDGIMSLVPAAKVGHIGLYRDPNTLEPVEYYCKLPEDISNRMVYVVDPMLATGGSAVAAIDFLKQHGCRNIIMMNIIG
;
A
#
# COMPACT_ATOMS: atom_id res chain seq x y z
N MET A 1 -12.88 -1.78 14.96
CA MET A 1 -13.06 -0.33 14.72
C MET A 1 -11.99 0.07 13.71
N SER A 2 -12.34 0.69 12.60
CA SER A 2 -11.34 1.21 11.65
C SER A 2 -10.84 2.56 12.15
N ILE A 3 -9.54 2.80 12.00
CA ILE A 3 -8.90 4.05 12.36
C ILE A 3 -8.50 4.73 11.05
N VAL A 4 -8.79 6.03 10.93
CA VAL A 4 -8.35 6.86 9.81
C VAL A 4 -7.15 7.69 10.26
N HIS A 5 -6.06 7.56 9.50
CA HIS A 5 -4.87 8.38 9.65
C HIS A 5 -4.76 9.35 8.48
N VAL A 6 -4.84 10.65 8.76
CA VAL A 6 -4.55 11.69 7.77
C VAL A 6 -3.09 12.08 7.91
N MET A 7 -2.34 11.96 6.82
CA MET A 7 -0.91 12.30 6.82
C MET A 7 -0.73 13.79 6.54
N ASP A 8 -0.22 14.52 7.53
CA ASP A 8 -0.03 15.97 7.50
C ASP A 8 1.44 16.40 7.34
N HIS A 9 2.32 15.46 7.02
CA HIS A 9 3.74 15.73 6.84
C HIS A 9 3.97 16.79 5.75
N PRO A 10 4.74 17.87 6.01
CA PRO A 10 4.91 18.99 5.07
C PRO A 10 5.40 18.57 3.68
N LEU A 11 6.29 17.58 3.59
CA LEU A 11 6.80 17.09 2.32
C LEU A 11 5.72 16.38 1.49
N ILE A 12 4.83 15.63 2.14
CA ILE A 12 3.67 15.01 1.47
C ILE A 12 2.73 16.10 0.96
N GLN A 13 2.42 17.09 1.79
CA GLN A 13 1.55 18.21 1.42
C GLN A 13 2.12 19.00 0.23
N HIS A 14 3.43 19.26 0.23
CA HIS A 14 4.10 19.94 -0.87
C HIS A 14 3.96 19.15 -2.19
N LYS A 15 4.32 17.86 -2.16
CA LYS A 15 4.22 17.00 -3.35
C LYS A 15 2.78 16.82 -3.83
N LEU A 16 1.84 16.73 -2.90
CA LEU A 16 0.41 16.66 -3.22
C LEU A 16 -0.07 17.95 -3.90
N SER A 17 0.42 19.10 -3.47
CA SER A 17 0.09 20.38 -4.10
C SER A 17 0.59 20.44 -5.55
N LEU A 18 1.83 20.00 -5.79
CA LEU A 18 2.36 19.90 -7.15
C LEU A 18 1.57 18.90 -8.02
N MET A 19 1.23 17.72 -7.45
CA MET A 19 0.45 16.70 -8.17
C MET A 19 -0.94 17.20 -8.59
N ARG A 20 -1.53 18.12 -7.82
CA ARG A 20 -2.87 18.68 -8.06
C ARG A 20 -2.87 19.86 -9.02
N ASP A 21 -1.71 20.37 -9.38
CA ASP A 21 -1.61 21.44 -10.35
C ASP A 21 -2.03 20.94 -11.75
N GLN A 22 -2.89 21.69 -12.43
CA GLN A 22 -3.37 21.35 -13.77
C GLN A 22 -2.26 21.35 -14.83
N GLU A 23 -1.16 22.06 -14.57
CA GLU A 23 0.02 22.12 -15.47
C GLU A 23 0.96 20.92 -15.29
N THR A 24 0.77 20.11 -14.24
CA THR A 24 1.60 18.93 -13.99
C THR A 24 1.42 17.89 -15.08
N GLY A 25 2.50 17.66 -15.83
CA GLY A 25 2.52 16.70 -16.92
C GLY A 25 2.47 15.24 -16.49
N PRO A 26 2.12 14.30 -17.39
CA PRO A 26 1.97 12.88 -17.02
C PRO A 26 3.24 12.21 -16.47
N LYS A 27 4.43 12.69 -16.85
CA LYS A 27 5.69 12.18 -16.32
C LYS A 27 5.86 12.60 -14.87
N GLU A 28 5.76 13.89 -14.61
CA GLU A 28 5.91 14.47 -13.28
C GLU A 28 4.85 13.94 -12.32
N PHE A 29 3.59 13.79 -12.78
CA PHE A 29 2.52 13.17 -12.00
C PHE A 29 2.89 11.76 -11.52
N ARG A 30 3.49 10.93 -12.38
CA ARG A 30 3.91 9.57 -11.97
C ARG A 30 5.08 9.60 -10.99
N GLU A 31 6.02 10.52 -11.17
CA GLU A 31 7.15 10.69 -10.24
C GLU A 31 6.63 11.12 -8.86
N LEU A 32 5.75 12.11 -8.78
CA LEU A 32 5.11 12.56 -7.56
C LEU A 32 4.27 11.45 -6.88
N LEU A 33 3.50 10.69 -7.68
CA LEU A 33 2.73 9.55 -7.19
C LEU A 33 3.64 8.52 -6.51
N ASN A 34 4.75 8.19 -7.14
CA ASN A 34 5.73 7.25 -6.62
C ASN A 34 6.37 7.76 -5.31
N GLU A 35 6.78 9.02 -5.28
CA GLU A 35 7.41 9.65 -4.13
C GLU A 35 6.45 9.77 -2.93
N ILE A 36 5.20 10.17 -3.15
CA ILE A 36 4.19 10.23 -2.10
C ILE A 36 3.92 8.82 -1.56
N SER A 37 3.79 7.82 -2.44
CA SER A 37 3.58 6.44 -2.04
C SER A 37 4.72 5.90 -1.18
N MET A 38 5.95 6.26 -1.49
CA MET A 38 7.13 5.93 -0.69
C MET A 38 7.07 6.58 0.70
N LEU A 39 6.75 7.87 0.78
CA LEU A 39 6.63 8.59 2.07
C LEU A 39 5.49 8.03 2.92
N MET A 40 4.36 7.72 2.30
CA MET A 40 3.24 7.06 2.99
C MET A 40 3.64 5.68 3.50
N ALA A 41 4.38 4.90 2.71
CA ALA A 41 4.88 3.59 3.13
C ALA A 41 5.79 3.70 4.36
N TYR A 42 6.64 4.71 4.44
CA TYR A 42 7.46 4.98 5.62
C TYR A 42 6.60 5.16 6.87
N GLU A 43 5.53 5.95 6.80
CA GLU A 43 4.65 6.19 7.95
C GLU A 43 3.85 4.94 8.35
N VAL A 44 3.23 4.25 7.41
CA VAL A 44 2.41 3.07 7.72
C VAL A 44 3.22 1.86 8.20
N THR A 45 4.53 1.88 8.01
CA THR A 45 5.43 0.82 8.50
C THR A 45 6.01 1.11 9.88
N ARG A 46 5.67 2.24 10.51
CA ARG A 46 6.20 2.68 11.81
C ARG A 46 6.06 1.65 12.91
N ASP A 47 4.94 0.95 12.97
CA ASP A 47 4.59 0.00 14.02
C ASP A 47 4.88 -1.47 13.65
N LEU A 48 5.73 -1.70 12.64
CA LEU A 48 6.12 -3.05 12.29
C LEU A 48 6.89 -3.71 13.45
N PRO A 49 6.54 -4.94 13.83
CA PRO A 49 7.21 -5.63 14.93
C PRO A 49 8.66 -5.92 14.56
N LEU A 50 9.54 -5.71 15.53
CA LEU A 50 10.97 -6.00 15.43
C LEU A 50 11.31 -7.25 16.25
N LYS A 51 12.36 -7.95 15.86
CA LYS A 51 13.00 -9.02 16.63
C LYS A 51 14.50 -8.78 16.72
N THR A 52 15.07 -9.13 17.86
CA THR A 52 16.52 -9.11 18.06
C THR A 52 17.16 -10.31 17.38
N ILE A 53 18.24 -10.08 16.66
CA ILE A 53 19.13 -11.09 16.12
C ILE A 53 20.59 -10.74 16.47
N GLU A 54 21.43 -11.77 16.54
CA GLU A 54 22.88 -11.58 16.63
C GLU A 54 23.47 -11.55 15.22
N ILE A 55 24.33 -10.58 14.96
CA ILE A 55 25.09 -10.46 13.72
C ILE A 55 26.56 -10.30 14.00
N GLU A 56 27.39 -10.66 13.03
CA GLU A 56 28.81 -10.39 13.04
C GLU A 56 29.09 -9.09 12.27
N THR A 57 29.68 -8.11 12.95
CA THR A 57 30.11 -6.85 12.32
C THR A 57 31.61 -6.92 12.05
N PRO A 58 32.20 -6.02 11.27
CA PRO A 58 33.63 -5.99 11.04
C PRO A 58 34.50 -5.83 12.33
N ILE A 59 33.87 -5.42 13.44
CA ILE A 59 34.60 -5.15 14.72
C ILE A 59 34.27 -6.21 15.76
N CYS A 60 33.00 -6.59 15.94
CA CYS A 60 32.56 -7.53 16.97
C CYS A 60 31.19 -8.10 16.68
N ARG A 61 30.80 -9.14 17.44
CA ARG A 61 29.38 -9.60 17.48
C ARG A 61 28.52 -8.56 18.15
N ALA A 62 27.36 -8.30 17.56
CA ALA A 62 26.40 -7.31 18.04
C ALA A 62 24.96 -7.83 17.96
N GLN A 63 24.14 -7.42 18.91
CA GLN A 63 22.69 -7.62 18.84
C GLN A 63 22.04 -6.46 18.09
N THR A 64 21.20 -6.78 17.12
CA THR A 64 20.52 -5.79 16.29
C THR A 64 19.04 -6.10 16.12
N GLN A 65 18.28 -5.16 15.58
CA GLN A 65 16.86 -5.29 15.35
C GLN A 65 16.55 -5.46 13.85
N VAL A 66 15.72 -6.45 13.53
CA VAL A 66 15.19 -6.66 12.17
C VAL A 66 13.68 -6.82 12.23
N ILE A 67 13.01 -6.54 11.13
CA ILE A 67 11.55 -6.74 11.04
C ILE A 67 11.21 -8.20 11.34
N ALA A 68 10.30 -8.40 12.29
CA ALA A 68 9.86 -9.72 12.72
C ALA A 68 8.79 -10.31 11.77
N GLY A 69 8.72 -11.65 11.74
CA GLY A 69 7.63 -12.39 11.13
C GLY A 69 7.53 -12.32 9.61
N LYS A 70 6.41 -12.77 9.11
CA LYS A 70 6.03 -12.65 7.71
C LYS A 70 5.62 -11.21 7.42
N LYS A 71 6.26 -10.65 6.44
CA LYS A 71 6.34 -9.24 6.13
C LYS A 71 5.09 -8.74 5.44
N LEU A 72 5.24 -7.91 4.46
CA LEU A 72 4.17 -7.17 3.83
C LEU A 72 3.70 -7.85 2.56
N ALA A 73 2.45 -7.60 2.20
CA ALA A 73 1.94 -7.77 0.85
C ALA A 73 1.30 -6.46 0.39
N ILE A 74 1.58 -6.08 -0.84
CA ILE A 74 1.00 -4.90 -1.49
C ILE A 74 -0.05 -5.42 -2.46
N VAL A 75 -1.25 -4.89 -2.38
CA VAL A 75 -2.36 -5.29 -3.24
C VAL A 75 -2.96 -4.05 -3.90
N PRO A 76 -2.47 -3.66 -5.09
CA PRO A 76 -3.07 -2.59 -5.85
C PRO A 76 -4.46 -2.98 -6.37
N ILE A 77 -5.41 -2.05 -6.28
CA ILE A 77 -6.67 -2.13 -7.00
C ILE A 77 -6.38 -1.70 -8.44
N LEU A 78 -6.51 -2.64 -9.35
CA LEU A 78 -6.20 -2.42 -10.75
C LEU A 78 -7.23 -1.47 -11.39
N ARG A 79 -6.81 -0.56 -12.25
CA ARG A 79 -5.44 -0.36 -12.75
C ARG A 79 -4.70 0.76 -11.99
N ALA A 80 -5.42 1.70 -11.38
CA ALA A 80 -4.87 2.93 -10.81
C ALA A 80 -3.84 2.68 -9.68
N GLY A 81 -4.10 1.68 -8.82
CA GLY A 81 -3.21 1.32 -7.71
C GLY A 81 -1.81 0.88 -8.13
N LEU A 82 -1.60 0.43 -9.38
CA LEU A 82 -0.28 0.05 -9.87
C LEU A 82 0.76 1.17 -9.74
N GLY A 83 0.34 2.41 -9.92
CA GLY A 83 1.25 3.55 -9.83
C GLY A 83 1.86 3.78 -8.44
N MET A 84 1.30 3.17 -7.41
CA MET A 84 1.81 3.29 -6.03
C MET A 84 2.79 2.18 -5.64
N VAL A 85 2.84 1.08 -6.40
CA VAL A 85 3.56 -0.14 -6.01
C VAL A 85 5.06 0.09 -5.93
N ASP A 86 5.66 0.72 -6.95
CA ASP A 86 7.10 0.91 -7.04
C ASP A 86 7.64 1.79 -5.90
N GLY A 87 6.90 2.84 -5.52
CA GLY A 87 7.26 3.68 -4.38
C GLY A 87 7.32 2.90 -3.07
N ILE A 88 6.37 2.04 -2.83
CA ILE A 88 6.34 1.20 -1.63
C ILE A 88 7.45 0.14 -1.69
N MET A 89 7.62 -0.51 -2.84
CA MET A 89 8.66 -1.53 -3.05
C MET A 89 10.08 -0.97 -2.89
N SER A 90 10.31 0.30 -3.16
CA SER A 90 11.61 0.93 -2.95
C SER A 90 12.06 0.92 -1.48
N LEU A 91 11.11 0.98 -0.53
CA LEU A 91 11.37 0.88 0.90
C LEU A 91 11.32 -0.55 1.43
N VAL A 92 10.42 -1.38 0.89
CA VAL A 92 10.21 -2.75 1.35
C VAL A 92 10.33 -3.73 0.18
N PRO A 93 11.53 -3.92 -0.38
CA PRO A 93 11.73 -4.73 -1.59
C PRO A 93 11.40 -6.21 -1.41
N ALA A 94 11.29 -6.68 -0.17
CA ALA A 94 10.88 -8.05 0.16
C ALA A 94 9.36 -8.23 0.27
N ALA A 95 8.56 -7.17 0.06
CA ALA A 95 7.11 -7.28 0.02
C ALA A 95 6.67 -8.15 -1.18
N LYS A 96 5.63 -8.96 -0.97
CA LYS A 96 5.00 -9.66 -2.10
C LYS A 96 3.91 -8.78 -2.69
N VAL A 97 3.71 -8.88 -3.99
CA VAL A 97 2.66 -8.14 -4.69
C VAL A 97 1.56 -9.12 -5.10
N GLY A 98 0.33 -8.81 -4.70
CA GLY A 98 -0.88 -9.42 -5.22
C GLY A 98 -1.66 -8.40 -6.05
N HIS A 99 -2.69 -8.81 -6.77
CA HIS A 99 -3.46 -7.89 -7.60
C HIS A 99 -4.95 -8.22 -7.48
N ILE A 100 -5.77 -7.18 -7.36
CA ILE A 100 -7.23 -7.28 -7.44
C ILE A 100 -7.71 -6.36 -8.54
N GLY A 101 -8.38 -6.92 -9.54
CA GLY A 101 -9.03 -6.17 -10.61
C GLY A 101 -10.52 -6.07 -10.36
N LEU A 102 -11.03 -4.84 -10.26
CA LEU A 102 -12.43 -4.53 -10.08
C LEU A 102 -12.92 -3.63 -11.23
N TYR A 103 -14.12 -3.88 -11.71
CA TYR A 103 -14.84 -2.94 -12.57
C TYR A 103 -16.25 -2.70 -12.01
N ARG A 104 -16.87 -1.62 -12.40
CA ARG A 104 -18.27 -1.38 -12.07
C ARG A 104 -19.16 -1.93 -13.16
N ASP A 105 -20.10 -2.79 -12.77
CA ASP A 105 -21.13 -3.25 -13.69
C ASP A 105 -21.91 -2.04 -14.23
N PRO A 106 -22.04 -1.88 -15.55
CA PRO A 106 -22.69 -0.72 -16.13
C PRO A 106 -24.19 -0.60 -15.81
N ASN A 107 -24.83 -1.69 -15.41
CA ASN A 107 -26.27 -1.73 -15.13
C ASN A 107 -26.55 -1.56 -13.63
N THR A 108 -25.79 -2.25 -12.77
CA THR A 108 -26.01 -2.25 -11.31
C THR A 108 -25.13 -1.23 -10.57
N LEU A 109 -24.05 -0.75 -11.21
CA LEU A 109 -23.00 0.08 -10.63
C LEU A 109 -22.25 -0.59 -9.47
N GLU A 110 -22.51 -1.86 -9.22
CA GLU A 110 -21.81 -2.64 -8.20
C GLU A 110 -20.40 -3.02 -8.65
N PRO A 111 -19.43 -3.09 -7.72
CA PRO A 111 -18.09 -3.53 -8.02
C PRO A 111 -18.08 -5.03 -8.30
N VAL A 112 -17.57 -5.41 -9.46
CA VAL A 112 -17.40 -6.80 -9.89
C VAL A 112 -15.93 -7.10 -10.04
N GLU A 113 -15.50 -8.22 -9.45
CA GLU A 113 -14.14 -8.73 -9.63
C GLU A 113 -14.00 -9.37 -11.02
N TYR A 114 -12.94 -9.00 -11.74
CA TYR A 114 -12.56 -9.65 -12.99
C TYR A 114 -11.17 -10.31 -12.92
N TYR A 115 -10.38 -9.99 -11.91
CA TYR A 115 -9.05 -10.56 -11.73
C TYR A 115 -8.65 -10.57 -10.26
N CYS A 116 -8.17 -11.70 -9.80
CA CYS A 116 -7.53 -11.80 -8.51
C CYS A 116 -6.35 -12.77 -8.56
N LYS A 117 -5.20 -12.30 -8.15
CA LYS A 117 -4.05 -13.13 -7.90
C LYS A 117 -3.32 -12.66 -6.65
N LEU A 118 -3.42 -13.43 -5.59
CA LEU A 118 -2.81 -13.14 -4.30
C LEU A 118 -1.69 -14.12 -4.00
N PRO A 119 -0.68 -13.74 -3.21
CA PRO A 119 0.29 -14.69 -2.64
C PRO A 119 -0.42 -15.78 -1.85
N GLU A 120 0.03 -17.02 -1.95
CA GLU A 120 -0.56 -18.17 -1.26
C GLU A 120 -0.63 -17.99 0.27
N ASP A 121 0.33 -17.28 0.84
CA ASP A 121 0.44 -16.99 2.27
C ASP A 121 -0.12 -15.62 2.68
N ILE A 122 -1.03 -15.05 1.88
CA ILE A 122 -1.57 -13.70 2.08
C ILE A 122 -2.24 -13.53 3.46
N SER A 123 -2.92 -14.57 3.95
CA SER A 123 -3.59 -14.56 5.27
C SER A 123 -2.64 -14.36 6.45
N ASN A 124 -1.34 -14.63 6.26
CA ASN A 124 -0.30 -14.48 7.28
C ASN A 124 0.52 -13.20 7.12
N ARG A 125 0.11 -12.30 6.22
CA ARG A 125 0.81 -11.04 5.95
C ARG A 125 0.01 -9.85 6.43
N MET A 126 0.70 -8.74 6.67
CA MET A 126 0.08 -7.42 6.71
C MET A 126 -0.15 -6.98 5.27
N VAL A 127 -1.38 -6.66 4.92
CA VAL A 127 -1.79 -6.37 3.55
C VAL A 127 -2.01 -4.87 3.40
N TYR A 128 -1.26 -4.25 2.50
CA TYR A 128 -1.46 -2.86 2.09
C TYR A 128 -2.24 -2.85 0.79
N VAL A 129 -3.50 -2.47 0.88
CA VAL A 129 -4.34 -2.22 -0.29
C VAL A 129 -4.09 -0.80 -0.75
N VAL A 130 -3.76 -0.62 -2.01
CA VAL A 130 -3.39 0.69 -2.54
C VAL A 130 -4.26 1.10 -3.71
N ASP A 131 -4.78 2.32 -3.62
CA ASP A 131 -5.54 2.99 -4.68
C ASP A 131 -5.34 4.51 -4.52
N PRO A 132 -4.93 5.24 -5.56
CA PRO A 132 -4.63 6.67 -5.43
C PRO A 132 -5.80 7.51 -4.92
N MET A 133 -7.05 7.13 -5.23
CA MET A 133 -8.22 7.95 -4.92
C MET A 133 -9.32 7.15 -4.21
N LEU A 134 -9.67 7.60 -3.02
CA LEU A 134 -10.85 7.14 -2.29
C LEU A 134 -12.02 8.09 -2.58
N ALA A 135 -12.83 7.78 -3.61
CA ALA A 135 -14.01 8.58 -3.93
C ALA A 135 -15.22 8.11 -3.10
N THR A 136 -16.08 7.29 -3.66
CA THR A 136 -17.29 6.76 -2.97
C THR A 136 -16.98 5.58 -2.04
N GLY A 137 -15.78 5.05 -2.08
CA GLY A 137 -15.36 3.90 -1.29
C GLY A 137 -15.78 2.53 -1.82
N GLY A 138 -16.62 2.45 -2.84
CA GLY A 138 -17.16 1.16 -3.33
C GLY A 138 -16.07 0.15 -3.72
N SER A 139 -15.06 0.57 -4.48
CA SER A 139 -13.94 -0.32 -4.86
C SER A 139 -13.10 -0.73 -3.64
N ALA A 140 -12.89 0.21 -2.70
CA ALA A 140 -12.13 -0.07 -1.48
C ALA A 140 -12.84 -1.11 -0.60
N VAL A 141 -14.16 -0.95 -0.38
CA VAL A 141 -14.97 -1.89 0.39
C VAL A 141 -14.95 -3.27 -0.26
N ALA A 142 -15.20 -3.36 -1.58
CA ALA A 142 -15.18 -4.63 -2.29
C ALA A 142 -13.81 -5.34 -2.20
N ALA A 143 -12.70 -4.60 -2.40
CA ALA A 143 -11.37 -5.17 -2.30
C ALA A 143 -11.06 -5.68 -0.88
N ILE A 144 -11.44 -4.92 0.15
CA ILE A 144 -11.23 -5.31 1.55
C ILE A 144 -12.07 -6.54 1.92
N ASP A 145 -13.33 -6.59 1.52
CA ASP A 145 -14.20 -7.74 1.81
C ASP A 145 -13.71 -8.99 1.09
N PHE A 146 -13.25 -8.85 -0.13
CA PHE A 146 -12.63 -9.92 -0.89
C PHE A 146 -11.36 -10.46 -0.18
N LEU A 147 -10.47 -9.58 0.27
CA LEU A 147 -9.28 -9.97 1.04
C LEU A 147 -9.64 -10.68 2.35
N LYS A 148 -10.69 -10.24 3.04
CA LYS A 148 -11.18 -10.93 4.25
C LYS A 148 -11.67 -12.34 3.95
N GLN A 149 -12.34 -12.56 2.81
CA GLN A 149 -12.73 -13.89 2.36
C GLN A 149 -11.52 -14.81 2.12
N HIS A 150 -10.38 -14.23 1.73
CA HIS A 150 -9.09 -14.94 1.60
C HIS A 150 -8.31 -15.05 2.93
N GLY A 151 -8.97 -14.75 4.06
CA GLY A 151 -8.40 -14.91 5.40
C GLY A 151 -7.47 -13.78 5.86
N CYS A 152 -7.40 -12.67 5.14
CA CYS A 152 -6.61 -11.52 5.55
C CYS A 152 -7.24 -10.85 6.78
N ARG A 153 -6.45 -10.65 7.83
CA ARG A 153 -6.91 -10.04 9.09
C ARG A 153 -6.34 -8.66 9.33
N ASN A 154 -5.13 -8.43 8.86
CA ASN A 154 -4.41 -7.17 9.03
C ASN A 154 -4.35 -6.46 7.69
N ILE A 155 -5.27 -5.54 7.46
CA ILE A 155 -5.42 -4.80 6.20
C ILE A 155 -5.31 -3.31 6.50
N ILE A 156 -4.46 -2.63 5.75
CA ILE A 156 -4.33 -1.18 5.75
C ILE A 156 -4.67 -0.71 4.33
N MET A 157 -5.62 0.21 4.22
CA MET A 157 -5.94 0.88 2.97
C MET A 157 -5.15 2.17 2.86
N MET A 158 -4.47 2.40 1.75
CA MET A 158 -3.68 3.59 1.48
C MET A 158 -4.24 4.32 0.26
N ASN A 159 -4.62 5.57 0.47
CA ASN A 159 -5.10 6.46 -0.58
C ASN A 159 -4.35 7.79 -0.50
N ILE A 160 -4.02 8.37 -1.64
CA ILE A 160 -3.35 9.69 -1.69
C ILE A 160 -4.37 10.80 -1.54
N ILE A 161 -5.54 10.62 -2.11
CA ILE A 161 -6.66 11.57 -2.05
C ILE A 161 -7.90 10.81 -1.57
N GLY A 162 -8.63 11.40 -0.62
CA GLY A 162 -9.89 10.91 -0.09
C GLY A 162 -10.79 12.03 0.37
#